data_a1d1ffe8a437519088c21316a78784ea
#
_entry.id   a1d1ffe8a437519088c21316a78784ea
#
_cell.length_a   1.000
_cell.length_b   1.000
_cell.length_c   1.000
_cell.angle_alpha   90.00
_cell.angle_beta   90.00
_cell.angle_gamma   90.00
#
_symmetry.space_group_name_H-M   'P 1'
#
loop_
_entity.id
_entity.type
_entity.pdbx_description
1 polymer ?
#
loop_
_entity_poly.entity_id
_entity_poly.type
_entity_poly.pdbx_seq_one_letter_code
_entity_poly.pdbx_strand_id
1 'polypeptide(L)'
;MGEVISFENGSLCVEFPHLSDIEQGASIAIDGVCLTVTGFTEERIWFDVVEETLNLTTLAYLSAGDTVNFERAAKVGDEIGGHEMSGHVSCTATIESHGDGLMRFSLASKWLKYVTAKGFIAVDGCSLT
;
A
#
# COMPACT_ATOMS: atom_id res chain seq x y z
N MET A 1 4.33 7.99 -8.05
CA MET A 1 3.96 6.63 -8.52
C MET A 1 5.20 5.98 -9.08
N GLY A 2 5.28 4.66 -8.99
CA GLY A 2 6.36 3.84 -9.53
C GLY A 2 5.83 2.78 -10.49
N GLU A 3 6.74 2.14 -11.21
CA GLU A 3 6.42 1.04 -12.13
C GLU A 3 7.01 -0.28 -11.60
N VAL A 4 6.21 -1.33 -11.58
CA VAL A 4 6.68 -2.67 -11.22
C VAL A 4 7.58 -3.20 -12.34
N ILE A 5 8.83 -3.48 -12.01
CA ILE A 5 9.82 -4.04 -12.95
C ILE A 5 9.78 -5.55 -12.94
N SER A 6 9.66 -6.15 -11.76
CA SER A 6 9.52 -7.58 -11.59
C SER A 6 8.87 -7.92 -10.25
N PHE A 7 8.15 -9.05 -10.21
CA PHE A 7 7.68 -9.63 -8.97
C PHE A 7 7.80 -11.15 -9.06
N GLU A 8 8.85 -11.69 -8.47
CA GLU A 8 9.20 -13.10 -8.58
C GLU A 8 9.67 -13.66 -7.25
N ASN A 9 9.20 -14.84 -6.89
CA ASN A 9 9.61 -15.55 -5.65
C ASN A 9 9.48 -14.69 -4.37
N GLY A 10 8.46 -13.82 -4.30
CA GLY A 10 8.25 -12.92 -3.18
C GLY A 10 9.12 -11.66 -3.19
N SER A 11 10.00 -11.47 -4.17
CA SER A 11 10.80 -10.26 -4.33
C SER A 11 10.13 -9.32 -5.32
N LEU A 12 9.70 -8.14 -4.84
CA LEU A 12 9.10 -7.07 -5.63
C LEU A 12 10.16 -6.01 -5.94
N CYS A 13 10.38 -5.72 -7.22
CA CYS A 13 11.23 -4.63 -7.69
C CYS A 13 10.36 -3.53 -8.32
N VAL A 14 10.50 -2.31 -7.84
CA VAL A 14 9.76 -1.15 -8.35
C VAL A 14 10.73 -0.04 -8.73
N GLU A 15 10.51 0.57 -9.89
CA GLU A 15 11.25 1.72 -10.38
C GLU A 15 10.51 3.01 -10.03
N PHE A 16 11.25 3.99 -9.53
CA PHE A 16 10.74 5.32 -9.21
C PHE A 16 11.65 6.40 -9.76
N PRO A 17 11.09 7.43 -10.40
CA PRO A 17 11.88 8.60 -10.77
C PRO A 17 12.31 9.37 -9.50
N HIS A 18 13.59 9.70 -9.41
CA HIS A 18 14.14 10.58 -8.37
C HIS A 18 14.06 10.04 -6.92
N LEU A 19 14.65 8.88 -6.70
CA LEU A 19 14.86 8.36 -5.35
C LEU A 19 15.99 9.14 -4.65
N SER A 20 15.71 9.75 -3.51
CA SER A 20 16.70 10.34 -2.62
C SER A 20 16.52 9.81 -1.20
N ASP A 21 17.61 9.71 -0.45
CA ASP A 21 17.59 9.40 0.99
C ASP A 21 16.84 8.09 1.34
N ILE A 22 16.94 7.07 0.50
CA ILE A 22 16.44 5.73 0.80
C ILE A 22 17.53 4.97 1.54
N GLU A 23 17.11 4.24 2.56
CA GLU A 23 17.99 3.37 3.36
C GLU A 23 17.47 1.94 3.36
N GLN A 24 18.38 0.98 3.39
CA GLN A 24 18.00 -0.41 3.62
C GLN A 24 17.37 -0.56 5.01
N GLY A 25 16.26 -1.27 5.09
CA GLY A 25 15.46 -1.40 6.31
C GLY A 25 14.42 -0.28 6.50
N ALA A 26 14.40 0.74 5.63
CA ALA A 26 13.34 1.75 5.67
C ALA A 26 11.97 1.15 5.34
N SER A 27 10.91 1.74 5.90
CA SER A 27 9.53 1.38 5.57
C SER A 27 8.98 2.30 4.47
N ILE A 28 8.37 1.68 3.48
CA ILE A 28 7.72 2.37 2.36
C ILE A 28 6.38 1.66 2.11
N ALA A 29 5.31 2.44 1.93
CA ALA A 29 4.02 1.90 1.54
C ALA A 29 3.93 1.83 0.01
N ILE A 30 3.62 0.64 -0.50
CA ILE A 30 3.29 0.36 -1.90
C ILE A 30 1.80 0.04 -1.96
N ASP A 31 1.01 0.86 -2.67
CA ASP A 31 -0.46 0.79 -2.67
C ASP A 31 -1.05 0.67 -1.25
N GLY A 32 -0.48 1.44 -0.32
CA GLY A 32 -0.90 1.45 1.08
C GLY A 32 -0.39 0.28 1.93
N VAL A 33 0.37 -0.65 1.37
CA VAL A 33 0.95 -1.79 2.09
C VAL A 33 2.37 -1.46 2.54
N CYS A 34 2.62 -1.44 3.84
CA CYS A 34 3.93 -1.19 4.39
C CYS A 34 4.90 -2.35 4.09
N LEU A 35 5.95 -2.04 3.34
CA LEU A 35 7.02 -2.97 2.99
C LEU A 35 8.37 -2.46 3.48
N THR A 36 9.30 -3.37 3.73
CA THR A 36 10.66 -3.06 4.15
C THR A 36 11.60 -3.11 2.95
N VAL A 37 12.39 -2.06 2.76
CA VAL A 37 13.42 -1.97 1.73
C VAL A 37 14.51 -3.00 2.01
N THR A 38 14.73 -3.94 1.09
CA THR A 38 15.80 -4.95 1.16
C THR A 38 17.02 -4.56 0.34
N GLY A 39 16.84 -3.70 -0.66
CA GLY A 39 17.92 -3.15 -1.48
C GLY A 39 17.43 -1.99 -2.34
N PHE A 40 18.32 -1.17 -2.83
CA PHE A 40 17.97 -0.05 -3.71
C PHE A 40 19.14 0.37 -4.60
N THR A 41 18.82 1.05 -5.69
CA THR A 41 19.73 1.82 -6.55
C THR A 41 19.22 3.25 -6.68
N GLU A 42 19.76 4.06 -7.60
CA GLU A 42 19.27 5.42 -7.85
C GLU A 42 17.84 5.46 -8.40
N GLU A 43 17.37 4.38 -9.04
CA GLU A 43 16.09 4.34 -9.74
C GLU A 43 15.17 3.20 -9.26
N ARG A 44 15.70 2.19 -8.50
CA ARG A 44 14.94 0.98 -8.16
C ARG A 44 15.03 0.65 -6.69
N ILE A 45 13.95 0.09 -6.17
CA ILE A 45 13.86 -0.44 -4.81
C ILE A 45 13.37 -1.88 -4.86
N TRP A 46 13.93 -2.71 -4.00
CA TRP A 46 13.51 -4.10 -3.79
C TRP A 46 12.87 -4.27 -2.42
N PHE A 47 11.86 -5.09 -2.38
CA PHE A 47 11.12 -5.47 -1.18
C PHE A 47 10.93 -6.98 -1.17
N ASP A 48 11.01 -7.59 0.01
CA ASP A 48 10.58 -8.97 0.21
C ASP A 48 9.15 -8.97 0.74
N VAL A 49 8.23 -9.58 -0.02
CA VAL A 49 6.81 -9.67 0.31
C VAL A 49 6.51 -11.07 0.79
N VAL A 50 6.21 -11.20 2.09
CA VAL A 50 5.92 -12.49 2.71
C VAL A 50 4.53 -13.01 2.31
N GLU A 51 4.34 -14.32 2.40
CA GLU A 51 3.09 -15.00 2.01
C GLU A 51 1.84 -14.43 2.71
N GLU A 52 1.95 -14.09 3.99
CA GLU A 52 0.85 -13.46 4.74
C GLU A 52 0.42 -12.13 4.10
N THR A 53 1.36 -11.29 3.70
CA THR A 53 1.08 -10.03 3.01
C THR A 53 0.39 -10.27 1.66
N LEU A 54 0.85 -11.26 0.90
CA LEU A 54 0.23 -11.64 -0.37
C LEU A 54 -1.22 -12.12 -0.20
N ASN A 55 -1.50 -12.84 0.88
CA ASN A 55 -2.84 -13.37 1.17
C ASN A 55 -3.82 -12.28 1.65
N LEU A 56 -3.33 -11.20 2.24
CA LEU A 56 -4.15 -10.14 2.84
C LEU A 56 -4.30 -8.90 1.95
N THR A 57 -3.50 -8.78 0.88
CA THR A 57 -3.43 -7.57 0.07
C THR A 57 -3.61 -7.83 -1.42
N THR A 58 -3.73 -6.77 -2.19
CA THR A 58 -3.79 -6.82 -3.65
C THR A 58 -2.41 -6.98 -4.32
N LEU A 59 -1.31 -6.94 -3.56
CA LEU A 59 0.04 -7.05 -4.11
C LEU A 59 0.27 -8.36 -4.86
N ALA A 60 -0.44 -9.45 -4.50
CA ALA A 60 -0.35 -10.74 -5.18
C ALA A 60 -0.75 -10.68 -6.67
N TYR A 61 -1.46 -9.64 -7.09
CA TYR A 61 -1.91 -9.46 -8.47
C TYR A 61 -0.98 -8.58 -9.31
N LEU A 62 0.04 -7.99 -8.71
CA LEU A 62 1.00 -7.13 -9.41
C LEU A 62 1.82 -7.93 -10.43
N SER A 63 2.04 -7.30 -11.57
CA SER A 63 2.83 -7.80 -12.69
C SER A 63 3.76 -6.71 -13.21
N ALA A 64 4.83 -7.11 -13.89
CA ALA A 64 5.72 -6.15 -14.54
C ALA A 64 4.94 -5.22 -15.49
N GLY A 65 5.19 -3.93 -15.40
CA GLY A 65 4.49 -2.85 -16.12
C GLY A 65 3.32 -2.24 -15.36
N ASP A 66 2.88 -2.82 -14.23
CA ASP A 66 1.84 -2.19 -13.40
C ASP A 66 2.38 -0.94 -12.72
N THR A 67 1.50 0.04 -12.52
CA THR A 67 1.82 1.27 -11.80
C THR A 67 1.34 1.16 -10.37
N VAL A 68 2.19 1.54 -9.42
CA VAL A 68 1.89 1.51 -7.98
C VAL A 68 2.07 2.88 -7.34
N ASN A 69 1.29 3.14 -6.30
CA ASN A 69 1.49 4.29 -5.43
C ASN A 69 2.67 4.04 -4.48
N PHE A 70 3.36 5.10 -4.15
CA PHE A 70 4.53 5.07 -3.28
C PHE A 70 4.37 6.15 -2.20
N GLU A 71 4.55 5.77 -0.95
CA GLU A 71 4.53 6.68 0.18
C GLU A 71 5.63 6.32 1.17
N ARG A 72 6.46 7.29 1.53
CA ARG A 72 7.49 7.12 2.56
C ARG A 72 6.87 7.19 3.94
N ALA A 73 7.51 6.53 4.90
CA ALA A 73 7.14 6.68 6.30
C ALA A 73 7.22 8.16 6.72
N ALA A 74 6.14 8.64 7.38
CA ALA A 74 6.09 9.98 7.93
C ALA A 74 7.17 10.17 9.03
N LYS A 75 7.72 11.37 9.11
CA LYS A 75 8.67 11.76 10.15
C LYS A 75 7.96 12.56 11.25
N VAL A 76 8.55 12.59 12.42
CA VAL A 76 8.04 13.46 13.50
C VAL A 76 8.11 14.92 13.07
N GLY A 77 6.93 15.56 13.05
CA GLY A 77 6.77 16.96 12.61
C GLY A 77 6.21 17.13 11.21
N ASP A 78 6.04 16.04 10.44
CA ASP A 78 5.35 16.11 9.17
C ASP A 78 3.84 16.39 9.36
N GLU A 79 3.24 17.08 8.38
CA GLU A 79 1.78 17.23 8.34
C GLU A 79 1.13 15.90 7.92
N ILE A 80 0.14 15.44 8.69
CA ILE A 80 -0.62 14.24 8.39
C ILE A 80 -2.03 14.62 7.93
N GLY A 81 -2.33 14.34 6.65
CA GLY A 81 -3.65 14.51 6.06
C GLY A 81 -4.54 13.29 6.34
N GLY A 82 -5.62 13.47 7.10
CA GLY A 82 -6.52 12.38 7.47
C GLY A 82 -6.15 11.76 8.82
N HIS A 83 -5.83 10.46 8.85
CA HIS A 83 -5.42 9.78 10.08
C HIS A 83 -4.10 9.02 9.88
N GLU A 84 -3.41 8.74 10.97
CA GLU A 84 -2.20 7.91 10.93
C GLU A 84 -2.53 6.48 10.51
N MET A 85 -1.82 6.00 9.49
CA MET A 85 -1.97 4.66 8.95
C MET A 85 -0.67 3.89 9.06
N SER A 86 -0.74 2.67 9.58
CA SER A 86 0.46 1.83 9.71
C SER A 86 0.89 1.14 8.42
N GLY A 87 -0.01 1.07 7.43
CA GLY A 87 0.21 0.25 6.23
C GLY A 87 0.06 -1.26 6.46
N HIS A 88 -0.37 -1.69 7.64
CA HIS A 88 -0.64 -3.09 7.94
C HIS A 88 -2.08 -3.43 7.57
N VAL A 89 -2.25 -3.99 6.39
CA VAL A 89 -3.57 -4.30 5.81
C VAL A 89 -4.18 -5.51 6.50
N SER A 90 -5.46 -5.41 6.87
CA SER A 90 -6.19 -6.47 7.56
C SER A 90 -6.91 -7.43 6.60
N CYS A 91 -7.35 -6.93 5.45
CA CYS A 91 -8.05 -7.71 4.43
C CYS A 91 -8.22 -6.91 3.15
N THR A 92 -8.68 -7.58 2.10
CA THR A 92 -9.18 -6.94 0.88
C THR A 92 -10.69 -6.76 0.93
N ALA A 93 -11.20 -5.84 0.12
CA ALA A 93 -12.61 -5.63 -0.14
C ALA A 93 -12.86 -5.59 -1.66
N THR A 94 -14.07 -5.89 -2.09
CA THR A 94 -14.46 -5.80 -3.51
C THR A 94 -15.21 -4.50 -3.76
N ILE A 95 -14.82 -3.77 -4.79
CA ILE A 95 -15.59 -2.60 -5.26
C ILE A 95 -16.83 -3.10 -5.97
N GLU A 96 -18.02 -2.83 -5.41
CA GLU A 96 -19.32 -3.19 -6.00
C GLU A 96 -19.77 -2.14 -7.02
N SER A 97 -19.55 -0.88 -6.70
CA SER A 97 -19.91 0.24 -7.59
C SER A 97 -19.17 1.50 -7.21
N HIS A 98 -18.98 2.38 -8.20
CA HIS A 98 -18.50 3.73 -7.99
C HIS A 98 -19.20 4.69 -8.97
N GLY A 99 -19.42 5.92 -8.55
CA GLY A 99 -20.06 6.98 -9.34
C GLY A 99 -20.77 7.98 -8.43
N ASP A 100 -21.09 9.15 -8.97
CA ASP A 100 -21.82 10.22 -8.27
C ASP A 100 -21.25 10.59 -6.90
N GLY A 101 -19.92 10.52 -6.75
CA GLY A 101 -19.23 10.80 -5.49
C GLY A 101 -19.38 9.70 -4.43
N LEU A 102 -19.86 8.52 -4.80
CA LEU A 102 -20.06 7.38 -3.91
C LEU A 102 -19.26 6.18 -4.42
N MET A 103 -18.61 5.47 -3.50
CA MET A 103 -17.99 4.17 -3.75
C MET A 103 -18.53 3.16 -2.74
N ARG A 104 -18.94 1.99 -3.25
CA ARG A 104 -19.44 0.87 -2.43
C ARG A 104 -18.47 -0.28 -2.44
N PHE A 105 -18.22 -0.82 -1.28
CA PHE A 105 -17.37 -1.98 -1.09
C PHE A 105 -18.16 -3.10 -0.42
N SER A 106 -17.95 -4.35 -0.87
CA SER A 106 -18.33 -5.52 -0.08
C SER A 106 -17.14 -6.00 0.74
N LEU A 107 -17.43 -6.40 1.95
CA LEU A 107 -16.47 -6.79 2.97
C LEU A 107 -16.99 -8.00 3.72
N ALA A 108 -16.08 -8.94 4.07
CA ALA A 108 -16.47 -10.08 4.89
C ALA A 108 -17.05 -9.62 6.24
N SER A 109 -18.17 -10.21 6.64
CA SER A 109 -18.98 -9.76 7.80
C SER A 109 -18.20 -9.65 9.12
N LYS A 110 -17.17 -10.48 9.29
CA LYS A 110 -16.28 -10.41 10.46
C LYS A 110 -15.59 -9.07 10.65
N TRP A 111 -15.40 -8.29 9.56
CA TRP A 111 -14.73 -7.01 9.57
C TRP A 111 -15.68 -5.82 9.74
N LEU A 112 -16.99 -5.99 9.44
CA LEU A 112 -17.97 -4.89 9.51
C LEU A 112 -18.07 -4.24 10.89
N LYS A 113 -17.79 -4.97 11.95
CA LYS A 113 -17.79 -4.43 13.34
C LYS A 113 -16.71 -3.36 13.59
N TYR A 114 -15.71 -3.27 12.72
CA TYR A 114 -14.65 -2.26 12.81
C TYR A 114 -14.88 -1.05 11.90
N VAL A 115 -15.95 -1.10 11.06
CA VAL A 115 -16.31 0.00 10.17
C VAL A 115 -17.49 0.74 10.78
N THR A 116 -17.23 1.94 11.24
CA THR A 116 -18.24 2.77 11.92
C THR A 116 -18.58 4.02 11.11
N ALA A 117 -19.81 4.49 11.20
CA ALA A 117 -20.20 5.75 10.58
C ALA A 117 -19.34 6.91 11.11
N LYS A 118 -18.75 7.70 10.21
CA LYS A 118 -17.81 8.78 10.56
C LYS A 118 -16.50 8.30 11.21
N GLY A 119 -16.26 6.99 11.27
CA GLY A 119 -14.98 6.45 11.70
C GLY A 119 -13.94 6.56 10.58
N PHE A 120 -12.69 6.58 10.94
CA PHE A 120 -11.59 6.52 9.98
C PHE A 120 -11.43 5.10 9.42
N ILE A 121 -11.13 5.00 8.13
CA ILE A 121 -10.76 3.76 7.48
C ILE A 121 -9.70 4.06 6.41
N ALA A 122 -8.73 3.18 6.29
CA ALA A 122 -7.77 3.22 5.20
C ALA A 122 -8.21 2.25 4.09
N VAL A 123 -8.27 2.73 2.87
CA VAL A 123 -8.53 1.91 1.69
C VAL A 123 -7.46 2.23 0.65
N ASP A 124 -6.68 1.24 0.29
CA ASP A 124 -5.60 1.35 -0.71
C ASP A 124 -4.63 2.52 -0.44
N GLY A 125 -4.25 2.70 0.82
CA GLY A 125 -3.40 3.80 1.28
C GLY A 125 -4.08 5.15 1.45
N CYS A 126 -5.37 5.28 1.12
CA CYS A 126 -6.11 6.53 1.30
C CYS A 126 -6.85 6.55 2.64
N SER A 127 -6.71 7.65 3.38
CA SER A 127 -7.50 7.91 4.58
C SER A 127 -8.91 8.37 4.18
N LEU A 128 -9.92 7.62 4.60
CA LEU A 128 -11.33 7.93 4.35
C LEU A 128 -12.12 7.97 5.66
N THR A 129 -13.29 8.65 5.62
CA THR A 129 -14.27 8.72 6.72
C THR A 129 -15.66 8.37 6.25
#